data_f59304294f8f22bdbc19c060c90c947e
#
_entry.id   f59304294f8f22bdbc19c060c90c947e
#
_cell.length_a   1.000
_cell.length_b   1.000
_cell.length_c   1.000
_cell.angle_alpha   90.00
_cell.angle_beta   90.00
_cell.angle_gamma   90.00
#
_symmetry.space_group_name_H-M   'P 1'
#
loop_
_entity.id
_entity.type
_entity.pdbx_description
1 polymer ?
#
loop_
_entity_poly.entity_id
_entity_poly.type
_entity_poly.pdbx_seq_one_letter_code
_entity_poly.pdbx_strand_id
1 'polypeptide(L)'
;AGCYANEVMKWVDSEAPFINMLHQYFVTDPIEEFVQSDVEMPVIRDPAASCYYRQEQKSGLIGVYETAQGTAEQAWPPHGYPEWESESELFEGNFERSMPHLEAVLKRMPIWAEAGIKRVVNGAISHTPDSNPLLGPAAGLKNFWMCTGSSVGIAQGGGCGKYLAQWMVHGDAEINMVEFDPRRFGSWTDEAFVRETSFEEYNRMYACPVAGLELEGGREKRVTPLYKKLKNRGCVYTQAFGWERPKWFSTDGREENYGYRRNNVFELVGQECKAVRERVGVLDLSSFAKFAVTGPDAMSYLARVTANRIPKKDGRVVLTHGLSEGGKIAAEFTMTRWAEDDFYLLSGAACELRDLDMLLNAVQDGEDVTITNVTDYWGVLV
;
A
#
# COMPACT_ATOMS: atom_id res chain seq x y z
N ALA A 1 -10.78 14.12 -4.31
CA ALA A 1 -10.40 15.33 -3.58
C ALA A 1 -8.92 15.70 -3.79
N GLY A 2 -8.08 14.77 -4.36
CA GLY A 2 -6.68 15.07 -4.63
C GLY A 2 -5.93 15.53 -3.38
N CYS A 3 -5.18 16.63 -3.48
CA CYS A 3 -4.43 17.19 -2.37
C CYS A 3 -5.29 17.67 -1.18
N TYR A 4 -6.59 17.91 -1.40
CA TYR A 4 -7.55 18.30 -0.35
C TYR A 4 -8.19 17.09 0.36
N ALA A 5 -7.79 15.86 0.07
CA ALA A 5 -8.51 14.70 0.62
C ALA A 5 -8.51 14.67 2.15
N ASN A 6 -7.41 15.04 2.82
CA ASN A 6 -7.38 15.09 4.28
C ASN A 6 -8.20 16.23 4.89
N GLU A 7 -8.42 17.32 4.16
CA GLU A 7 -9.42 18.34 4.57
C GLU A 7 -10.85 17.76 4.58
N VAL A 8 -11.19 16.95 3.56
CA VAL A 8 -12.51 16.29 3.51
C VAL A 8 -12.61 15.19 4.58
N MET A 9 -11.53 14.45 4.85
CA MET A 9 -11.52 13.39 5.87
C MET A 9 -11.77 13.91 7.28
N LYS A 10 -11.41 15.17 7.59
CA LYS A 10 -11.71 15.81 8.87
C LYS A 10 -13.21 15.91 9.16
N TRP A 11 -14.07 15.98 8.13
CA TRP A 11 -15.52 16.04 8.30
C TRP A 11 -16.10 14.78 8.95
N VAL A 12 -15.34 13.69 8.93
CA VAL A 12 -15.72 12.39 9.48
C VAL A 12 -14.73 11.90 10.54
N ASP A 13 -13.97 12.83 11.14
CA ASP A 13 -12.97 12.57 12.19
C ASP A 13 -11.98 11.44 11.79
N SER A 14 -11.53 11.45 10.52
CA SER A 14 -10.63 10.44 9.97
C SER A 14 -9.50 11.08 9.17
N GLU A 15 -8.52 10.28 8.77
CA GLU A 15 -7.38 10.68 7.96
C GLU A 15 -7.05 9.63 6.91
N ALA A 16 -6.65 10.07 5.72
CA ALA A 16 -6.19 9.20 4.65
C ALA A 16 -4.66 9.10 4.68
N PRO A 17 -4.08 7.89 4.63
CA PRO A 17 -2.64 7.68 4.73
C PRO A 17 -1.94 8.01 3.41
N PHE A 18 -1.70 9.28 3.16
CA PHE A 18 -0.88 9.78 2.06
C PHE A 18 -0.27 11.12 2.40
N ILE A 19 0.78 11.50 1.70
CA ILE A 19 1.33 12.84 1.71
C ILE A 19 1.31 13.43 0.30
N ASN A 20 1.28 14.75 0.22
CA ASN A 20 1.42 15.48 -1.04
C ASN A 20 2.90 15.85 -1.24
N MET A 21 3.50 15.29 -2.30
CA MET A 21 4.89 15.53 -2.69
C MET A 21 4.97 16.58 -3.77
N LEU A 22 5.95 17.49 -3.69
CA LEU A 22 6.25 18.41 -4.77
C LEU A 22 6.85 17.63 -5.95
N HIS A 23 6.21 17.75 -7.10
CA HIS A 23 6.67 17.16 -8.35
C HIS A 23 6.74 18.21 -9.44
N GLN A 24 7.84 18.26 -10.17
CA GLN A 24 8.01 19.27 -11.20
C GLN A 24 8.39 18.71 -12.56
N TYR A 25 7.96 19.42 -13.60
CA TYR A 25 8.39 19.17 -14.97
C TYR A 25 8.74 20.46 -15.69
N PHE A 26 9.57 20.32 -16.68
CA PHE A 26 10.13 21.40 -17.50
C PHE A 26 9.55 21.30 -18.91
N VAL A 27 9.11 22.41 -19.46
CA VAL A 27 8.72 22.52 -20.87
C VAL A 27 9.76 23.38 -21.57
N THR A 28 10.32 22.86 -22.66
CA THR A 28 11.35 23.56 -23.44
C THR A 28 10.75 24.60 -24.39
N ASP A 29 11.59 25.47 -24.93
CA ASP A 29 11.29 26.15 -26.17
C ASP A 29 11.08 25.14 -27.31
N PRO A 30 10.51 25.55 -28.46
CA PRO A 30 10.34 24.63 -29.59
C PRO A 30 11.68 24.03 -30.04
N ILE A 31 11.65 22.72 -30.31
CA ILE A 31 12.77 21.93 -30.80
C ILE A 31 12.59 21.75 -32.31
N GLU A 32 13.62 22.08 -33.10
CA GLU A 32 13.52 22.13 -34.56
C GLU A 32 13.05 20.79 -35.17
N GLU A 33 13.56 19.67 -34.65
CA GLU A 33 13.15 18.35 -35.10
C GLU A 33 11.67 18.06 -34.83
N PHE A 34 11.12 18.60 -33.71
CA PHE A 34 9.68 18.48 -33.43
C PHE A 34 8.82 19.44 -34.25
N VAL A 35 9.41 20.59 -34.64
CA VAL A 35 8.74 21.54 -35.55
C VAL A 35 8.56 20.92 -36.94
N GLN A 36 9.60 20.22 -37.42
CA GLN A 36 9.62 19.62 -38.78
C GLN A 36 8.95 18.26 -38.84
N SER A 37 8.72 17.58 -37.73
CA SER A 37 8.13 16.25 -37.68
C SER A 37 6.59 16.30 -37.72
N ASP A 38 6.00 15.47 -38.56
CA ASP A 38 4.55 15.18 -38.58
C ASP A 38 4.18 14.00 -37.64
N VAL A 39 5.21 13.33 -37.07
CA VAL A 39 5.03 12.21 -36.14
C VAL A 39 5.43 12.64 -34.72
N GLU A 40 4.50 12.51 -33.79
CA GLU A 40 4.76 12.81 -32.37
C GLU A 40 5.68 11.75 -31.77
N MET A 41 6.67 12.22 -30.98
CA MET A 41 7.57 11.35 -30.24
C MET A 41 6.79 10.57 -29.17
N PRO A 42 7.00 9.26 -29.04
CA PRO A 42 6.35 8.49 -27.96
C PRO A 42 6.80 8.97 -26.58
N VAL A 43 5.96 8.75 -25.57
CA VAL A 43 6.35 8.97 -24.18
C VAL A 43 7.46 7.99 -23.81
N ILE A 44 8.54 8.52 -23.24
CA ILE A 44 9.70 7.74 -22.80
C ILE A 44 9.77 7.78 -21.27
N ARG A 45 9.89 6.61 -20.65
CA ARG A 45 10.27 6.46 -19.26
C ARG A 45 11.74 6.06 -19.20
N ASP A 46 12.56 6.87 -18.54
CA ASP A 46 14.00 6.64 -18.40
C ASP A 46 14.40 6.39 -16.93
N PRO A 47 14.49 5.12 -16.50
CA PRO A 47 14.90 4.79 -15.15
C PRO A 47 16.31 5.26 -14.79
N ALA A 48 17.23 5.32 -15.77
CA ALA A 48 18.61 5.71 -15.52
C ALA A 48 18.77 7.19 -15.20
N ALA A 49 17.88 8.05 -15.74
CA ALA A 49 17.81 9.45 -15.38
C ALA A 49 16.74 9.77 -14.33
N SER A 50 15.92 8.77 -13.96
CA SER A 50 14.72 8.91 -13.13
C SER A 50 13.76 9.98 -13.66
N CYS A 51 13.55 9.97 -14.98
CA CYS A 51 12.78 10.97 -15.69
C CYS A 51 11.80 10.34 -16.68
N TYR A 52 10.81 11.13 -17.06
CA TYR A 52 9.99 10.86 -18.22
C TYR A 52 10.10 12.01 -19.20
N TYR A 53 9.98 11.68 -20.49
CA TYR A 53 10.01 12.65 -21.57
C TYR A 53 8.84 12.44 -22.51
N ARG A 54 8.34 13.53 -23.03
CA ARG A 54 7.41 13.48 -24.17
C ARG A 54 7.50 14.76 -24.99
N GLN A 55 7.03 14.67 -26.19
CA GLN A 55 6.76 15.84 -26.99
C GLN A 55 5.53 16.57 -26.45
N GLU A 56 5.61 17.89 -26.36
CA GLU A 56 4.52 18.79 -26.01
C GLU A 56 4.31 19.77 -27.15
N GLN A 57 3.45 19.40 -28.10
CA GLN A 57 3.29 20.12 -29.38
C GLN A 57 4.62 20.19 -30.16
N LYS A 58 5.26 21.35 -30.24
CA LYS A 58 6.57 21.56 -30.85
C LYS A 58 7.71 21.68 -29.85
N SER A 59 7.42 21.56 -28.57
CA SER A 59 8.35 21.62 -27.45
C SER A 59 8.59 20.23 -26.87
N GLY A 60 9.56 20.09 -25.99
CA GLY A 60 9.73 18.92 -25.17
C GLY A 60 9.23 19.12 -23.74
N LEU A 61 8.84 18.06 -23.10
CA LEU A 61 8.48 18.02 -21.67
C LEU A 61 9.36 16.98 -20.96
N ILE A 62 10.00 17.39 -19.86
CA ILE A 62 10.85 16.55 -19.01
C ILE A 62 10.30 16.60 -17.59
N GLY A 63 9.84 15.49 -17.04
CA GLY A 63 9.44 15.37 -15.64
C GLY A 63 10.47 14.57 -14.85
N VAL A 64 10.74 14.99 -13.63
CA VAL A 64 11.81 14.45 -12.78
C VAL A 64 11.20 13.85 -11.52
N TYR A 65 11.62 12.63 -11.16
CA TYR A 65 11.44 12.05 -9.84
C TYR A 65 12.81 12.00 -9.14
N GLU A 66 12.98 12.82 -8.14
CA GLU A 66 14.25 12.94 -7.42
C GLU A 66 14.55 11.65 -6.66
N THR A 67 15.75 11.08 -6.88
CA THR A 67 16.17 9.81 -6.27
C THR A 67 17.12 9.97 -5.10
N ALA A 68 17.76 11.14 -4.97
CA ALA A 68 18.68 11.38 -3.87
C ALA A 68 17.89 11.59 -2.57
N GLN A 69 18.32 10.92 -1.51
CA GLN A 69 17.73 11.09 -0.20
C GLN A 69 17.77 12.56 0.25
N GLY A 70 16.63 13.10 0.68
CA GLY A 70 16.51 14.48 1.14
C GLY A 70 16.29 15.53 0.04
N THR A 71 16.17 15.13 -1.24
CA THR A 71 15.84 16.07 -2.33
C THR A 71 14.35 16.16 -2.63
N ALA A 72 13.59 15.11 -2.36
CA ALA A 72 12.13 15.16 -2.46
C ALA A 72 11.54 16.04 -1.34
N GLU A 73 10.52 16.80 -1.65
CA GLU A 73 9.91 17.77 -0.73
C GLU A 73 8.42 17.53 -0.59
N GLN A 74 7.92 17.70 0.63
CA GLN A 74 6.48 17.69 0.91
C GLN A 74 5.89 19.06 0.57
N ALA A 75 4.72 19.06 -0.06
CA ALA A 75 3.94 20.27 -0.28
C ALA A 75 3.24 20.71 1.02
N TRP A 76 3.10 22.01 1.21
CA TRP A 76 2.40 22.66 2.34
C TRP A 76 2.83 22.17 3.74
N PRO A 77 4.12 22.21 4.09
CA PRO A 77 4.52 21.84 5.44
C PRO A 77 4.00 22.85 6.48
N PRO A 78 3.64 22.43 7.71
CA PRO A 78 3.71 21.05 8.23
C PRO A 78 2.47 20.20 7.90
N HIS A 79 1.38 20.78 7.48
CA HIS A 79 0.07 20.11 7.38
C HIS A 79 -0.03 19.17 6.16
N GLY A 80 0.71 19.45 5.08
CA GLY A 80 0.76 18.60 3.90
C GLY A 80 -0.40 18.73 2.92
N TYR A 81 -1.26 19.73 3.07
CA TYR A 81 -2.38 20.05 2.16
C TYR A 81 -2.64 21.56 2.12
N PRO A 82 -3.28 22.07 1.03
CA PRO A 82 -3.54 23.51 0.91
C PRO A 82 -4.66 23.96 1.85
N GLU A 83 -4.69 25.25 2.17
CA GLU A 83 -5.84 25.86 2.82
C GLU A 83 -7.09 25.72 1.93
N TRP A 84 -8.27 25.58 2.56
CA TRP A 84 -9.52 25.31 1.81
C TRP A 84 -9.85 26.39 0.78
N GLU A 85 -9.51 27.65 1.07
CA GLU A 85 -9.73 28.81 0.22
C GLU A 85 -8.61 29.02 -0.82
N SER A 86 -7.64 28.11 -0.94
CA SER A 86 -6.55 28.24 -1.91
C SER A 86 -7.08 28.26 -3.34
N GLU A 87 -6.62 29.23 -4.13
CA GLU A 87 -6.97 29.39 -5.54
C GLU A 87 -5.86 28.92 -6.47
N SER A 88 -4.65 28.59 -5.95
CA SER A 88 -3.50 28.16 -6.74
C SER A 88 -2.66 27.17 -5.94
N GLU A 89 -2.51 25.97 -6.47
CA GLU A 89 -1.74 24.88 -5.90
C GLU A 89 -0.41 24.63 -6.65
N LEU A 90 0.07 25.62 -7.39
CA LEU A 90 1.39 25.59 -8.04
C LEU A 90 2.42 26.30 -7.17
N PHE A 91 3.64 25.77 -7.20
CA PHE A 91 4.79 26.25 -6.47
C PHE A 91 5.85 26.82 -7.42
N GLU A 92 6.78 27.60 -6.89
CA GLU A 92 7.95 28.03 -7.66
C GLU A 92 8.80 26.81 -8.09
N GLY A 93 9.37 26.90 -9.28
CA GLY A 93 10.25 25.85 -9.79
C GLY A 93 11.59 25.83 -9.03
N ASN A 94 12.06 24.65 -8.69
CA ASN A 94 13.37 24.45 -8.05
C ASN A 94 14.31 23.72 -8.99
N PHE A 95 15.18 24.46 -9.69
CA PHE A 95 16.14 23.89 -10.63
C PHE A 95 17.23 23.08 -9.92
N GLU A 96 17.72 23.53 -8.77
CA GLU A 96 18.81 22.86 -8.04
C GLU A 96 18.44 21.42 -7.70
N ARG A 97 17.21 21.18 -7.27
CA ARG A 97 16.69 19.86 -6.97
C ARG A 97 16.73 18.92 -8.17
N SER A 98 16.46 19.45 -9.38
CA SER A 98 16.35 18.65 -10.60
C SER A 98 17.63 18.58 -11.43
N MET A 99 18.62 19.44 -11.16
CA MET A 99 19.84 19.54 -11.99
C MET A 99 20.56 18.23 -12.25
N PRO A 100 20.80 17.35 -11.23
CA PRO A 100 21.51 16.09 -11.48
C PRO A 100 20.77 15.18 -12.48
N HIS A 101 19.45 15.22 -12.47
CA HIS A 101 18.59 14.46 -13.37
C HIS A 101 18.57 15.09 -14.77
N LEU A 102 18.45 16.41 -14.86
CA LEU A 102 18.49 17.13 -16.13
C LEU A 102 19.84 16.90 -16.85
N GLU A 103 20.96 16.96 -16.14
CA GLU A 103 22.27 16.63 -16.71
C GLU A 103 22.35 15.20 -17.26
N ALA A 104 21.72 14.23 -16.58
CA ALA A 104 21.61 12.87 -17.07
C ALA A 104 20.76 12.79 -18.35
N VAL A 105 19.63 13.53 -18.39
CA VAL A 105 18.75 13.62 -19.56
C VAL A 105 19.53 14.18 -20.76
N LEU A 106 20.23 15.31 -20.60
CA LEU A 106 20.95 15.96 -21.69
C LEU A 106 22.05 15.08 -22.29
N LYS A 107 22.69 14.23 -21.48
CA LYS A 107 23.66 13.23 -21.96
C LYS A 107 23.01 12.11 -22.77
N ARG A 108 21.78 11.74 -22.45
CA ARG A 108 21.05 10.63 -23.07
C ARG A 108 20.24 11.07 -24.30
N MET A 109 19.77 12.30 -24.27
CA MET A 109 18.94 12.92 -25.29
C MET A 109 19.51 14.32 -25.62
N PRO A 110 20.62 14.41 -26.37
CA PRO A 110 21.31 15.70 -26.61
C PRO A 110 20.46 16.76 -27.29
N ILE A 111 19.46 16.38 -28.07
CA ILE A 111 18.50 17.28 -28.71
C ILE A 111 17.83 18.27 -27.72
N TRP A 112 17.72 17.91 -26.45
CA TRP A 112 17.15 18.77 -25.41
C TRP A 112 18.12 19.87 -24.94
N ALA A 113 19.42 19.72 -25.20
CA ALA A 113 20.42 20.65 -24.76
C ALA A 113 20.40 21.97 -25.56
N GLU A 114 19.85 21.95 -26.77
CA GLU A 114 19.77 23.10 -27.69
C GLU A 114 18.55 23.99 -27.42
N ALA A 115 17.62 23.53 -26.64
CA ALA A 115 16.38 24.24 -26.32
C ALA A 115 16.45 24.91 -24.95
N GLY A 116 16.01 26.17 -24.86
CA GLY A 116 15.81 26.87 -23.60
C GLY A 116 14.64 26.26 -22.77
N ILE A 117 14.54 26.62 -21.52
CA ILE A 117 13.38 26.26 -20.67
C ILE A 117 12.36 27.38 -20.78
N LYS A 118 11.22 27.07 -21.36
CA LYS A 118 10.09 27.99 -21.55
C LYS A 118 9.28 28.17 -20.27
N ARG A 119 9.05 27.08 -19.52
CA ARG A 119 8.35 27.12 -18.23
C ARG A 119 8.69 25.93 -17.38
N VAL A 120 8.56 26.13 -16.06
CA VAL A 120 8.57 25.07 -15.05
C VAL A 120 7.16 24.99 -14.47
N VAL A 121 6.65 23.78 -14.28
CA VAL A 121 5.42 23.53 -13.54
C VAL A 121 5.78 22.66 -12.35
N ASN A 122 5.53 23.17 -11.15
CA ASN A 122 5.79 22.48 -9.90
C ASN A 122 4.47 22.41 -9.12
N GLY A 123 3.97 21.21 -8.91
CA GLY A 123 2.68 20.98 -8.27
C GLY A 123 2.73 19.78 -7.31
N ALA A 124 1.72 19.68 -6.49
CA ALA A 124 1.62 18.59 -5.55
C ALA A 124 1.03 17.32 -6.18
N ILE A 125 1.62 16.17 -5.90
CA ILE A 125 1.07 14.86 -6.21
C ILE A 125 0.92 14.03 -4.93
N SER A 126 -0.21 13.34 -4.79
CA SER A 126 -0.49 12.53 -3.60
C SER A 126 0.22 11.18 -3.69
N HIS A 127 1.00 10.84 -2.66
CA HIS A 127 1.69 9.56 -2.53
C HIS A 127 1.26 8.83 -1.27
N THR A 128 0.78 7.61 -1.44
CA THR A 128 0.49 6.66 -0.39
C THR A 128 1.75 5.85 -0.01
N PRO A 129 1.77 5.17 1.15
CA PRO A 129 2.91 4.36 1.59
C PRO A 129 3.31 3.21 0.65
N ASP A 130 2.43 2.78 -0.25
CA ASP A 130 2.64 1.68 -1.20
C ASP A 130 2.43 2.10 -2.66
N SER A 131 2.35 3.40 -2.92
CA SER A 131 2.08 4.00 -4.25
C SER A 131 0.75 3.59 -4.91
N ASN A 132 -0.07 2.76 -4.28
CA ASN A 132 -1.39 2.41 -4.79
C ASN A 132 -2.45 3.43 -4.33
N PRO A 133 -3.41 3.81 -5.18
CA PRO A 133 -4.49 4.70 -4.77
C PRO A 133 -5.38 4.07 -3.68
N LEU A 134 -6.11 4.92 -2.99
CA LEU A 134 -7.10 4.55 -1.98
C LEU A 134 -8.48 4.53 -2.64
N LEU A 135 -8.97 3.33 -2.99
CA LEU A 135 -10.24 3.11 -3.68
C LEU A 135 -11.10 2.13 -2.88
N GLY A 136 -12.18 2.60 -2.30
CA GLY A 136 -13.08 1.74 -1.54
C GLY A 136 -13.69 2.43 -0.33
N PRO A 137 -14.41 1.67 0.51
CA PRO A 137 -15.01 2.20 1.73
C PRO A 137 -13.93 2.59 2.75
N ALA A 138 -14.14 3.68 3.45
CA ALA A 138 -13.29 4.05 4.58
C ALA A 138 -13.59 3.15 5.78
N ALA A 139 -12.54 2.74 6.51
CA ALA A 139 -12.66 1.86 7.67
C ALA A 139 -13.60 2.44 8.73
N GLY A 140 -14.52 1.63 9.25
CA GLY A 140 -15.45 2.02 10.33
C GLY A 140 -16.53 3.03 9.93
N LEU A 141 -16.61 3.45 8.67
CA LEU A 141 -17.58 4.44 8.18
C LEU A 141 -18.60 3.82 7.21
N LYS A 142 -19.87 4.07 7.44
CA LYS A 142 -20.94 3.65 6.52
C LYS A 142 -21.14 4.69 5.42
N ASN A 143 -21.26 4.23 4.16
CA ASN A 143 -21.53 5.05 2.98
C ASN A 143 -20.49 6.15 2.70
N PHE A 144 -19.30 6.06 3.26
CA PHE A 144 -18.19 6.95 2.95
C PHE A 144 -17.14 6.20 2.12
N TRP A 145 -16.92 6.67 0.88
CA TRP A 145 -16.07 6.03 -0.09
C TRP A 145 -14.89 6.92 -0.48
N MET A 146 -13.72 6.33 -0.57
CA MET A 146 -12.48 7.02 -0.94
C MET A 146 -12.16 6.80 -2.42
N CYS A 147 -11.72 7.87 -3.07
CA CYS A 147 -11.10 7.86 -4.40
C CYS A 147 -10.01 8.94 -4.41
N THR A 148 -8.84 8.60 -3.87
CA THR A 148 -7.74 9.56 -3.65
C THR A 148 -6.38 8.85 -3.60
N GLY A 149 -5.29 9.59 -3.35
CA GLY A 149 -3.95 9.03 -3.17
C GLY A 149 -3.31 8.50 -4.46
N SER A 150 -3.80 8.90 -5.63
CA SER A 150 -3.21 8.46 -6.91
C SER A 150 -2.09 9.38 -7.35
N SER A 151 -0.86 8.88 -7.39
CA SER A 151 0.32 9.60 -7.87
C SER A 151 0.35 9.78 -9.39
N VAL A 152 -0.32 8.89 -10.13
CA VAL A 152 -0.43 8.93 -11.61
C VAL A 152 -1.89 9.08 -12.05
N GLY A 153 -2.60 10.03 -11.44
CA GLY A 153 -4.05 10.19 -11.49
C GLY A 153 -4.66 10.20 -12.88
N ILE A 154 -4.05 10.90 -13.86
CA ILE A 154 -4.58 10.96 -15.23
C ILE A 154 -4.57 9.57 -15.88
N ALA A 155 -3.49 8.81 -15.74
CA ALA A 155 -3.38 7.49 -16.35
C ALA A 155 -4.30 6.45 -15.67
N GLN A 156 -4.53 6.55 -14.38
CA GLN A 156 -5.32 5.60 -13.60
C GLN A 156 -6.78 6.01 -13.41
N GLY A 157 -7.10 7.30 -13.53
CA GLY A 157 -8.40 7.86 -13.13
C GLY A 157 -9.61 7.19 -13.77
N GLY A 158 -9.55 6.85 -15.06
CA GLY A 158 -10.62 6.13 -15.75
C GLY A 158 -10.90 4.75 -15.15
N GLY A 159 -9.84 3.97 -14.89
CA GLY A 159 -9.92 2.67 -14.23
C GLY A 159 -10.39 2.78 -12.78
N CYS A 160 -9.83 3.72 -12.02
CA CYS A 160 -10.22 3.98 -10.64
C CYS A 160 -11.73 4.26 -10.54
N GLY A 161 -12.24 5.15 -11.38
CA GLY A 161 -13.67 5.49 -11.40
C GLY A 161 -14.55 4.31 -11.78
N LYS A 162 -14.17 3.55 -12.83
CA LYS A 162 -14.93 2.38 -13.29
C LYS A 162 -15.07 1.33 -12.18
N TYR A 163 -13.97 0.89 -11.62
CA TYR A 163 -13.99 -0.21 -10.66
C TYR A 163 -14.56 0.18 -9.30
N LEU A 164 -14.33 1.43 -8.87
CA LEU A 164 -14.98 1.94 -7.66
C LEU A 164 -16.50 2.02 -7.84
N ALA A 165 -16.98 2.51 -9.00
CA ALA A 165 -18.43 2.55 -9.28
C ALA A 165 -19.05 1.15 -9.31
N GLN A 166 -18.38 0.16 -9.92
CA GLN A 166 -18.84 -1.22 -9.86
C GLN A 166 -18.95 -1.72 -8.43
N TRP A 167 -17.95 -1.46 -7.61
CA TRP A 167 -17.96 -1.88 -6.21
C TRP A 167 -19.08 -1.22 -5.41
N MET A 168 -19.30 0.09 -5.60
CA MET A 168 -20.39 0.83 -4.94
C MET A 168 -21.78 0.32 -5.34
N VAL A 169 -21.97 -0.03 -6.61
CA VAL A 169 -23.30 -0.40 -7.15
C VAL A 169 -23.61 -1.89 -6.99
N HIS A 170 -22.59 -2.75 -7.11
CA HIS A 170 -22.77 -4.20 -7.18
C HIS A 170 -22.17 -4.94 -5.97
N GLY A 171 -21.61 -4.22 -4.98
CA GLY A 171 -20.95 -4.82 -3.82
C GLY A 171 -19.56 -5.41 -4.10
N ASP A 172 -19.18 -5.55 -5.37
CA ASP A 172 -17.83 -5.95 -5.80
C ASP A 172 -17.49 -5.37 -7.18
N ALA A 173 -16.20 -5.39 -7.54
CA ALA A 173 -15.72 -5.04 -8.87
C ALA A 173 -15.39 -6.29 -9.70
N GLU A 174 -15.26 -6.12 -11.02
CA GLU A 174 -14.85 -7.22 -11.92
C GLU A 174 -13.37 -7.63 -11.75
N ILE A 175 -12.56 -6.80 -11.07
CA ILE A 175 -11.18 -7.08 -10.70
C ILE A 175 -11.02 -7.17 -9.17
N ASN A 176 -9.91 -7.77 -8.74
CA ASN A 176 -9.56 -7.77 -7.30
C ASN A 176 -9.15 -6.36 -6.85
N MET A 177 -9.87 -5.83 -5.85
CA MET A 177 -9.64 -4.48 -5.30
C MET A 177 -8.84 -4.46 -4.00
N VAL A 178 -8.37 -5.59 -3.50
CA VAL A 178 -7.69 -5.70 -2.19
C VAL A 178 -6.47 -4.79 -2.08
N GLU A 179 -5.68 -4.64 -3.14
CA GLU A 179 -4.49 -3.78 -3.14
C GLU A 179 -4.83 -2.27 -3.15
N PHE A 180 -6.07 -1.92 -3.47
CA PHE A 180 -6.54 -0.53 -3.52
C PHE A 180 -7.43 -0.17 -2.34
N ASP A 181 -7.92 -1.17 -1.59
CA ASP A 181 -8.82 -1.00 -0.46
C ASP A 181 -8.15 -0.14 0.64
N PRO A 182 -8.72 1.02 1.02
CA PRO A 182 -8.13 1.87 2.06
C PRO A 182 -7.95 1.15 3.39
N ARG A 183 -8.76 0.14 3.67
CA ARG A 183 -8.73 -0.68 4.90
C ARG A 183 -7.50 -1.60 5.01
N ARG A 184 -6.60 -1.60 3.99
CA ARG A 184 -5.27 -2.21 4.12
C ARG A 184 -4.35 -1.45 5.06
N PHE A 185 -4.69 -0.20 5.38
CA PHE A 185 -4.03 0.64 6.36
C PHE A 185 -4.87 0.73 7.63
N GLY A 186 -4.22 0.73 8.78
CA GLY A 186 -4.88 0.81 10.08
C GLY A 186 -4.28 1.91 10.97
N SER A 187 -4.66 1.94 12.24
CA SER A 187 -4.16 2.91 13.21
C SER A 187 -2.64 2.89 13.44
N TRP A 188 -1.96 1.88 12.94
CA TRP A 188 -0.51 1.77 12.95
C TRP A 188 0.17 2.67 11.89
N THR A 189 -0.57 3.17 10.91
CA THR A 189 -0.10 4.12 9.88
C THR A 189 -0.10 5.54 10.42
N ASP A 190 0.80 5.82 11.37
CA ASP A 190 1.00 7.16 11.88
C ASP A 190 1.69 8.08 10.84
N GLU A 191 1.70 9.38 11.12
CA GLU A 191 2.28 10.40 10.24
C GLU A 191 3.75 10.06 9.87
N ALA A 192 4.54 9.59 10.83
CA ALA A 192 5.95 9.23 10.60
C ALA A 192 6.08 8.07 9.60
N PHE A 193 5.26 7.01 9.76
CA PHE A 193 5.23 5.89 8.83
C PHE A 193 4.84 6.35 7.42
N VAL A 194 3.73 7.09 7.31
CA VAL A 194 3.24 7.57 6.01
C VAL A 194 4.29 8.44 5.32
N ARG A 195 4.93 9.33 6.09
CA ARG A 195 5.98 10.20 5.56
C ARG A 195 7.19 9.40 5.06
N GLU A 196 7.79 8.57 5.90
CA GLU A 196 8.99 7.79 5.57
C GLU A 196 8.79 6.92 4.33
N THR A 197 7.71 6.15 4.32
CA THR A 197 7.43 5.20 3.23
C THR A 197 7.04 5.91 1.94
N SER A 198 6.21 6.96 2.00
CA SER A 198 5.82 7.70 0.80
C SER A 198 7.00 8.46 0.17
N PHE A 199 7.92 8.98 0.97
CA PHE A 199 9.16 9.59 0.45
C PHE A 199 10.04 8.54 -0.24
N GLU A 200 10.21 7.37 0.35
CA GLU A 200 10.98 6.27 -0.24
C GLU A 200 10.34 5.80 -1.55
N GLU A 201 9.02 5.61 -1.57
CA GLU A 201 8.28 5.23 -2.78
C GLU A 201 8.38 6.28 -3.88
N TYR A 202 8.28 7.58 -3.54
CA TYR A 202 8.49 8.66 -4.50
C TYR A 202 9.89 8.60 -5.12
N ASN A 203 10.94 8.49 -4.30
CA ASN A 203 12.33 8.43 -4.75
C ASN A 203 12.59 7.20 -5.65
N ARG A 204 11.80 6.14 -5.51
CA ARG A 204 11.93 4.88 -6.26
C ARG A 204 10.94 4.75 -7.42
N MET A 205 10.09 5.76 -7.65
CA MET A 205 9.01 5.71 -8.65
C MET A 205 9.48 5.25 -10.03
N TYR A 206 10.70 5.63 -10.44
CA TYR A 206 11.32 5.26 -11.71
C TYR A 206 12.45 4.24 -11.58
N ALA A 207 12.75 3.78 -10.39
CA ALA A 207 13.72 2.71 -10.22
C ALA A 207 13.25 1.42 -10.91
N CYS A 208 14.21 0.64 -11.39
CA CYS A 208 13.95 -0.74 -11.81
C CYS A 208 13.91 -1.60 -10.55
N PRO A 209 12.74 -2.07 -10.11
CA PRO A 209 12.66 -2.84 -8.87
C PRO A 209 13.43 -4.16 -9.03
N VAL A 210 14.15 -4.51 -8.00
CA VAL A 210 14.85 -5.79 -7.89
C VAL A 210 13.98 -6.76 -7.09
N ALA A 211 13.89 -8.01 -7.53
CA ALA A 211 13.06 -9.01 -6.85
C ALA A 211 13.46 -9.16 -5.37
N GLY A 212 12.46 -9.08 -4.48
CA GLY A 212 12.63 -9.23 -3.04
C GLY A 212 13.17 -7.99 -2.30
N LEU A 213 13.36 -6.87 -3.00
CA LEU A 213 13.81 -5.63 -2.37
C LEU A 213 12.77 -5.14 -1.37
N GLU A 214 13.21 -4.84 -0.16
CA GLU A 214 12.39 -4.33 0.95
C GLU A 214 12.54 -2.82 1.06
N LEU A 215 11.49 -2.14 1.55
CA LEU A 215 11.59 -0.74 1.96
C LEU A 215 12.37 -0.62 3.27
N GLU A 216 13.12 0.45 3.42
CA GLU A 216 13.88 0.78 4.63
C GLU A 216 13.04 1.58 5.63
N GLY A 217 12.12 2.41 5.13
CA GLY A 217 11.22 3.23 5.93
C GLY A 217 10.09 2.42 6.59
N GLY A 218 9.50 3.01 7.62
CA GLY A 218 8.30 2.48 8.27
C GLY A 218 8.48 1.18 9.05
N ARG A 219 9.70 0.86 9.49
CA ARG A 219 10.02 -0.38 10.21
C ARG A 219 9.56 -0.36 11.67
N GLU A 220 9.37 -1.55 12.21
CA GLU A 220 9.05 -1.82 13.63
C GLU A 220 7.72 -1.18 14.12
N LYS A 221 6.76 -0.89 13.22
CA LYS A 221 5.44 -0.33 13.62
C LYS A 221 4.59 -1.32 14.37
N ARG A 222 4.57 -2.58 13.91
CA ARG A 222 3.90 -3.70 14.59
C ARG A 222 4.88 -4.84 14.74
N VAL A 223 5.09 -5.28 15.97
CA VAL A 223 6.00 -6.38 16.29
C VAL A 223 5.29 -7.45 17.11
N THR A 224 5.63 -8.71 16.87
CA THR A 224 5.08 -9.82 17.64
C THR A 224 5.74 -9.92 19.02
N PRO A 225 5.14 -10.61 20.00
CA PRO A 225 5.78 -10.86 21.30
C PRO A 225 7.15 -11.57 21.20
N LEU A 226 7.38 -12.29 20.10
CA LEU A 226 8.64 -13.01 19.84
C LEU A 226 9.70 -12.17 19.13
N TYR A 227 9.37 -10.99 18.63
CA TYR A 227 10.25 -10.16 17.80
C TYR A 227 11.68 -10.05 18.36
N LYS A 228 11.85 -9.54 19.58
CA LYS A 228 13.17 -9.36 20.21
C LYS A 228 13.92 -10.69 20.39
N LYS A 229 13.20 -11.75 20.74
CA LYS A 229 13.79 -13.08 20.95
C LYS A 229 14.30 -13.68 19.64
N LEU A 230 13.55 -13.52 18.56
CA LEU A 230 13.94 -14.00 17.23
C LEU A 230 15.05 -13.12 16.63
N LYS A 231 14.98 -11.79 16.80
CA LYS A 231 16.04 -10.86 16.38
C LYS A 231 17.39 -11.22 17.01
N ASN A 232 17.41 -11.54 18.31
CA ASN A 232 18.60 -11.99 19.01
C ASN A 232 19.14 -13.36 18.52
N ARG A 233 18.36 -14.10 17.75
CA ARG A 233 18.76 -15.36 17.10
C ARG A 233 19.17 -15.17 15.64
N GLY A 234 19.31 -13.93 15.19
CA GLY A 234 19.69 -13.60 13.81
C GLY A 234 18.51 -13.58 12.84
N CYS A 235 17.26 -13.46 13.31
CA CYS A 235 16.12 -13.33 12.42
C CYS A 235 16.23 -12.05 11.59
N VAL A 236 16.12 -12.18 10.28
CA VAL A 236 15.93 -11.11 9.31
C VAL A 236 14.43 -11.01 9.06
N TYR A 237 13.92 -9.78 9.01
CA TYR A 237 12.49 -9.52 8.90
C TYR A 237 12.10 -8.94 7.56
N THR A 238 10.89 -9.26 7.11
CA THR A 238 10.16 -8.55 6.04
C THR A 238 9.03 -7.74 6.66
N GLN A 239 8.80 -6.54 6.14
CA GLN A 239 7.66 -5.74 6.57
C GLN A 239 6.45 -6.03 5.68
N ALA A 240 5.30 -6.31 6.28
CA ALA A 240 4.04 -6.44 5.56
C ALA A 240 2.88 -5.95 6.43
N PHE A 241 2.12 -4.96 5.91
CA PHE A 241 0.96 -4.35 6.62
C PHE A 241 1.31 -3.87 8.03
N GLY A 242 2.45 -3.18 8.14
CA GLY A 242 3.01 -2.68 9.39
C GLY A 242 3.69 -3.73 10.27
N TRP A 243 3.49 -5.01 10.04
CA TRP A 243 4.08 -6.08 10.82
C TRP A 243 5.50 -6.43 10.38
N GLU A 244 6.41 -6.58 11.36
CA GLU A 244 7.69 -7.25 11.16
C GLU A 244 7.46 -8.76 11.20
N ARG A 245 7.65 -9.43 10.07
CA ARG A 245 7.45 -10.87 9.91
C ARG A 245 8.78 -11.58 9.73
N PRO A 246 9.05 -12.69 10.47
CA PRO A 246 10.24 -13.48 10.24
C PRO A 246 10.36 -13.92 8.78
N LYS A 247 11.51 -13.64 8.15
CA LYS A 247 11.80 -13.98 6.75
C LYS A 247 12.77 -15.15 6.65
N TRP A 248 13.90 -15.07 7.30
CA TRP A 248 14.92 -16.11 7.42
C TRP A 248 15.87 -15.80 8.59
N PHE A 249 16.79 -16.75 8.93
CA PHE A 249 17.74 -16.58 10.02
C PHE A 249 19.17 -16.51 9.52
N SER A 250 19.86 -15.39 9.77
CA SER A 250 21.28 -15.22 9.51
C SER A 250 22.09 -15.92 10.60
N THR A 251 22.84 -16.96 10.25
CA THR A 251 23.72 -17.68 11.17
C THR A 251 25.15 -17.16 11.17
N ASP A 252 25.50 -16.34 10.18
CA ASP A 252 26.85 -15.83 9.96
C ASP A 252 26.91 -14.30 9.79
N GLY A 253 25.79 -13.60 10.04
CA GLY A 253 25.70 -12.15 9.97
C GLY A 253 25.66 -11.57 8.54
N ARG A 254 25.50 -12.44 7.50
CA ARG A 254 25.40 -11.92 6.13
C ARG A 254 24.11 -11.16 5.91
N GLU A 255 24.19 -10.16 5.05
CA GLU A 255 23.03 -9.44 4.51
C GLU A 255 22.53 -10.12 3.24
N GLU A 256 21.24 -9.90 2.95
CA GLU A 256 20.60 -10.44 1.74
C GLU A 256 20.95 -9.59 0.52
N ASN A 257 21.45 -10.23 -0.54
CA ASN A 257 21.70 -9.57 -1.82
C ASN A 257 20.47 -9.73 -2.73
N TYR A 258 19.77 -8.63 -2.96
CA TYR A 258 18.62 -8.61 -3.86
C TYR A 258 19.05 -8.65 -5.32
N GLY A 259 18.32 -9.38 -6.15
CA GLY A 259 18.64 -9.52 -7.57
C GLY A 259 17.72 -10.49 -8.31
N TYR A 260 17.93 -10.57 -9.64
CA TYR A 260 17.18 -11.49 -10.51
C TYR A 260 17.78 -12.90 -10.57
N ARG A 261 18.89 -13.13 -9.88
CA ARG A 261 19.53 -14.44 -9.77
C ARG A 261 19.26 -15.05 -8.41
N ARG A 262 19.66 -16.32 -8.23
CA ARG A 262 19.58 -17.02 -6.94
C ARG A 262 20.27 -16.18 -5.86
N ASN A 263 19.54 -15.92 -4.79
CA ASN A 263 19.97 -15.11 -3.66
C ASN A 263 21.13 -15.79 -2.90
N ASN A 264 22.02 -15.01 -2.29
CA ASN A 264 23.14 -15.47 -1.48
C ASN A 264 22.73 -16.16 -0.16
N VAL A 265 21.46 -16.02 0.26
CA VAL A 265 20.91 -16.69 1.46
C VAL A 265 20.17 -18.00 1.14
N PHE A 266 20.13 -18.40 -0.13
CA PHE A 266 19.40 -19.58 -0.59
C PHE A 266 19.73 -20.85 0.20
N GLU A 267 21.03 -21.10 0.49
CA GLU A 267 21.45 -22.29 1.23
C GLU A 267 21.00 -22.24 2.70
N LEU A 268 20.98 -21.08 3.34
CA LEU A 268 20.49 -20.92 4.71
C LEU A 268 18.98 -21.19 4.79
N VAL A 269 18.20 -20.60 3.89
CA VAL A 269 16.76 -20.88 3.77
C VAL A 269 16.51 -22.35 3.45
N GLY A 270 17.34 -22.96 2.59
CA GLY A 270 17.28 -24.38 2.28
C GLY A 270 17.49 -25.28 3.51
N GLN A 271 18.39 -24.89 4.43
CA GLN A 271 18.60 -25.61 5.69
C GLN A 271 17.39 -25.50 6.63
N GLU A 272 16.75 -24.33 6.71
CA GLU A 272 15.51 -24.13 7.47
C GLU A 272 14.39 -25.01 6.91
N CYS A 273 14.19 -25.02 5.59
CA CYS A 273 13.21 -25.86 4.93
C CYS A 273 13.42 -27.36 5.24
N LYS A 274 14.67 -27.83 5.20
CA LYS A 274 15.03 -29.22 5.56
C LYS A 274 14.74 -29.50 7.03
N ALA A 275 15.06 -28.55 7.93
CA ALA A 275 14.81 -28.69 9.35
C ALA A 275 13.31 -28.90 9.65
N VAL A 276 12.44 -28.14 9.00
CA VAL A 276 10.98 -28.27 9.15
C VAL A 276 10.49 -29.62 8.59
N ARG A 277 11.04 -30.09 7.46
CA ARG A 277 10.64 -31.37 6.84
C ARG A 277 11.13 -32.60 7.59
N GLU A 278 12.34 -32.56 8.09
CA GLU A 278 13.03 -33.74 8.66
C GLU A 278 13.00 -33.78 10.18
N ARG A 279 12.69 -32.69 10.82
CA ARG A 279 12.69 -32.53 12.28
C ARG A 279 11.42 -31.80 12.73
N VAL A 280 11.57 -30.62 13.33
CA VAL A 280 10.48 -29.78 13.79
C VAL A 280 10.84 -28.31 13.57
N GLY A 281 9.85 -27.51 13.20
CA GLY A 281 9.94 -26.05 13.13
C GLY A 281 8.88 -25.40 13.99
N VAL A 282 9.13 -24.15 14.37
CA VAL A 282 8.14 -23.28 14.99
C VAL A 282 8.08 -22.01 14.16
N LEU A 283 6.88 -21.66 13.69
CA LEU A 283 6.64 -20.44 12.92
C LEU A 283 5.84 -19.45 13.77
N ASP A 284 6.27 -18.18 13.75
CA ASP A 284 5.52 -17.07 14.33
C ASP A 284 4.55 -16.51 13.29
N LEU A 285 3.29 -16.84 13.42
CA LEU A 285 2.18 -16.37 12.59
C LEU A 285 1.30 -15.33 13.31
N SER A 286 1.84 -14.69 14.35
CA SER A 286 1.09 -13.73 15.19
C SER A 286 0.62 -12.49 14.43
N SER A 287 1.13 -12.23 13.23
CA SER A 287 0.67 -11.14 12.36
C SER A 287 -0.69 -11.39 11.68
N PHE A 288 -1.24 -12.61 11.73
CA PHE A 288 -2.59 -12.86 11.21
C PHE A 288 -3.63 -12.03 11.95
N ALA A 289 -4.66 -11.56 11.24
CA ALA A 289 -5.81 -10.93 11.85
C ALA A 289 -6.61 -11.95 12.67
N LYS A 290 -7.09 -11.54 13.82
CA LYS A 290 -7.76 -12.42 14.81
C LYS A 290 -9.01 -11.74 15.36
N PHE A 291 -10.14 -12.47 15.33
CA PHE A 291 -11.41 -11.96 15.83
C PHE A 291 -12.02 -12.96 16.80
N ALA A 292 -12.50 -12.47 17.93
CA ALA A 292 -13.39 -13.20 18.81
C ALA A 292 -14.83 -12.85 18.44
N VAL A 293 -15.67 -13.87 18.27
CA VAL A 293 -17.11 -13.73 18.02
C VAL A 293 -17.83 -14.48 19.13
N THR A 294 -18.46 -13.73 20.02
CA THR A 294 -19.05 -14.27 21.26
C THR A 294 -20.50 -13.84 21.40
N GLY A 295 -21.27 -14.58 22.19
CA GLY A 295 -22.66 -14.29 22.54
C GLY A 295 -23.62 -15.41 22.18
N PRO A 296 -24.83 -15.40 22.76
CA PRO A 296 -25.87 -16.44 22.55
C PRO A 296 -26.17 -16.69 21.07
N ASP A 297 -26.09 -15.65 20.22
CA ASP A 297 -26.37 -15.76 18.79
C ASP A 297 -25.13 -15.97 17.91
N ALA A 298 -23.92 -16.12 18.50
CA ALA A 298 -22.68 -16.24 17.73
C ALA A 298 -22.70 -17.37 16.69
N MET A 299 -23.25 -18.54 17.03
CA MET A 299 -23.32 -19.66 16.11
C MET A 299 -24.30 -19.42 14.96
N SER A 300 -25.47 -18.88 15.22
CA SER A 300 -26.51 -18.57 14.20
C SER A 300 -26.02 -17.42 13.29
N TYR A 301 -25.42 -16.40 13.87
CA TYR A 301 -24.77 -15.30 13.16
C TYR A 301 -23.69 -15.83 12.19
N LEU A 302 -22.73 -16.61 12.67
CA LEU A 302 -21.65 -17.16 11.83
C LEU A 302 -22.17 -18.10 10.75
N ALA A 303 -23.25 -18.88 11.04
CA ALA A 303 -23.90 -19.73 10.04
C ALA A 303 -24.55 -18.94 8.91
N ARG A 304 -24.96 -17.70 9.17
CA ARG A 304 -25.55 -16.78 8.19
C ARG A 304 -24.48 -16.04 7.37
N VAL A 305 -23.39 -15.62 8.00
CA VAL A 305 -22.37 -14.77 7.35
C VAL A 305 -21.23 -15.54 6.69
N THR A 306 -21.12 -16.87 6.95
CA THR A 306 -20.07 -17.70 6.35
C THR A 306 -20.64 -18.88 5.56
N ALA A 307 -19.92 -19.30 4.52
CA ALA A 307 -20.43 -20.29 3.56
C ALA A 307 -20.38 -21.74 4.05
N ASN A 308 -19.47 -22.09 4.96
CA ASN A 308 -19.28 -23.47 5.40
C ASN A 308 -20.10 -23.78 6.68
N ARG A 309 -20.24 -25.08 6.95
CA ARG A 309 -20.92 -25.55 8.16
C ARG A 309 -20.14 -25.15 9.41
N ILE A 310 -20.82 -24.57 10.37
CA ILE A 310 -20.26 -24.22 11.68
C ILE A 310 -19.85 -25.47 12.44
N PRO A 311 -18.68 -25.51 13.10
CA PRO A 311 -18.24 -26.65 13.89
C PRO A 311 -19.15 -26.87 15.11
N LYS A 312 -19.56 -28.13 15.32
CA LYS A 312 -20.50 -28.50 16.40
C LYS A 312 -19.80 -28.97 17.69
N LYS A 313 -18.50 -29.21 17.64
CA LYS A 313 -17.71 -29.69 18.80
C LYS A 313 -16.67 -28.65 19.19
N ASP A 314 -16.54 -28.43 20.48
CA ASP A 314 -15.52 -27.54 21.03
C ASP A 314 -14.12 -28.03 20.66
N GLY A 315 -13.19 -27.10 20.38
CA GLY A 315 -11.86 -27.36 19.85
C GLY A 315 -11.82 -27.72 18.35
N ARG A 316 -12.97 -27.81 17.66
CA ARG A 316 -12.98 -28.09 16.23
C ARG A 316 -12.63 -26.85 15.42
N VAL A 317 -11.73 -27.06 14.45
CA VAL A 317 -11.26 -26.03 13.49
C VAL A 317 -11.83 -26.35 12.11
N VAL A 318 -12.28 -25.33 11.39
CA VAL A 318 -12.75 -25.42 10.00
C VAL A 318 -12.27 -24.22 9.20
N LEU A 319 -12.05 -24.42 7.90
CA LEU A 319 -11.90 -23.32 6.94
C LEU A 319 -13.27 -22.90 6.45
N THR A 320 -13.51 -21.59 6.40
CA THR A 320 -14.76 -21.02 5.89
C THR A 320 -14.51 -19.72 5.12
N HIS A 321 -15.53 -19.27 4.37
CA HIS A 321 -15.43 -18.07 3.54
C HIS A 321 -16.62 -17.15 3.81
N GLY A 322 -16.35 -15.85 3.87
CA GLY A 322 -17.36 -14.81 3.67
C GLY A 322 -17.55 -14.60 2.16
N LEU A 323 -18.78 -14.42 1.73
CA LEU A 323 -19.10 -14.21 0.31
C LEU A 323 -19.64 -12.81 0.09
N SER A 324 -19.34 -12.22 -1.08
CA SER A 324 -20.04 -11.04 -1.56
C SER A 324 -21.47 -11.38 -2.00
N GLU A 325 -22.29 -10.36 -2.23
CA GLU A 325 -23.67 -10.55 -2.75
C GLU A 325 -23.69 -11.29 -4.09
N GLY A 326 -22.66 -11.13 -4.91
CA GLY A 326 -22.47 -11.84 -6.17
C GLY A 326 -21.93 -13.27 -6.02
N GLY A 327 -21.74 -13.77 -4.78
CA GLY A 327 -21.24 -15.12 -4.51
C GLY A 327 -19.74 -15.32 -4.69
N LYS A 328 -18.96 -14.25 -4.84
CA LYS A 328 -17.49 -14.32 -4.87
C LYS A 328 -16.92 -14.41 -3.45
N ILE A 329 -15.74 -14.99 -3.31
CA ILE A 329 -15.03 -15.04 -2.03
C ILE A 329 -14.57 -13.61 -1.66
N ALA A 330 -15.16 -13.07 -0.59
CA ALA A 330 -14.80 -11.76 -0.03
C ALA A 330 -13.80 -11.89 1.12
N ALA A 331 -13.92 -12.94 1.95
CA ALA A 331 -13.02 -13.21 3.07
C ALA A 331 -12.77 -14.71 3.23
N GLU A 332 -11.64 -15.07 3.82
CA GLU A 332 -11.32 -16.44 4.20
C GLU A 332 -10.97 -16.48 5.68
N PHE A 333 -11.61 -17.38 6.43
CA PHE A 333 -11.38 -17.54 7.86
C PHE A 333 -11.04 -18.98 8.21
N THR A 334 -10.03 -19.14 9.07
CA THR A 334 -9.89 -20.33 9.89
C THR A 334 -10.71 -20.10 11.16
N MET A 335 -11.80 -20.84 11.31
CA MET A 335 -12.74 -20.71 12.42
C MET A 335 -12.52 -21.84 13.42
N THR A 336 -12.30 -21.49 14.68
CA THR A 336 -12.23 -22.42 15.82
C THR A 336 -13.43 -22.19 16.72
N ARG A 337 -14.15 -23.23 17.09
CA ARG A 337 -15.16 -23.18 18.16
C ARG A 337 -14.48 -23.46 19.50
N TRP A 338 -14.50 -22.51 20.43
CA TRP A 338 -14.01 -22.71 21.80
C TRP A 338 -15.11 -23.19 22.75
N ALA A 339 -16.30 -22.63 22.59
CA ALA A 339 -17.50 -23.04 23.33
C ALA A 339 -18.74 -22.88 22.42
N GLU A 340 -19.93 -23.10 22.98
CA GLU A 340 -21.21 -23.02 22.26
C GLU A 340 -21.46 -21.61 21.69
N ASP A 341 -21.05 -20.61 22.44
CA ASP A 341 -21.23 -19.17 22.19
C ASP A 341 -19.91 -18.41 22.02
N ASP A 342 -18.78 -19.13 21.77
CA ASP A 342 -17.44 -18.53 21.68
C ASP A 342 -16.66 -19.13 20.50
N PHE A 343 -16.36 -18.26 19.52
CA PHE A 343 -15.64 -18.59 18.29
C PHE A 343 -14.45 -17.67 18.08
N TYR A 344 -13.40 -18.26 17.57
CA TYR A 344 -12.16 -17.58 17.23
C TYR A 344 -11.89 -17.72 15.72
N LEU A 345 -11.72 -16.58 15.05
CA LEU A 345 -11.48 -16.50 13.60
C LEU A 345 -10.09 -15.93 13.32
N LEU A 346 -9.38 -16.55 12.38
CA LEU A 346 -8.15 -16.00 11.82
C LEU A 346 -8.34 -15.67 10.35
N SER A 347 -7.77 -14.55 9.91
CA SER A 347 -7.67 -14.19 8.49
C SER A 347 -6.31 -13.54 8.15
N GLY A 348 -6.09 -13.18 6.90
CA GLY A 348 -4.84 -12.56 6.46
C GLY A 348 -4.63 -11.17 7.06
N ALA A 349 -3.41 -10.83 7.45
CA ALA A 349 -3.04 -9.53 8.02
C ALA A 349 -3.45 -8.33 7.14
N ALA A 350 -3.38 -8.47 5.82
CA ALA A 350 -3.81 -7.46 4.85
C ALA A 350 -5.30 -7.10 4.93
N CYS A 351 -6.10 -7.99 5.47
CA CYS A 351 -7.55 -7.94 5.44
C CYS A 351 -8.17 -7.61 6.80
N GLU A 352 -7.35 -7.29 7.81
CA GLU A 352 -7.79 -7.11 9.19
C GLU A 352 -9.00 -6.19 9.31
N LEU A 353 -8.90 -4.95 8.82
CA LEU A 353 -10.00 -3.98 8.93
C LEU A 353 -11.15 -4.29 7.97
N ARG A 354 -10.85 -4.80 6.77
CA ARG A 354 -11.88 -5.21 5.81
C ARG A 354 -12.75 -6.33 6.38
N ASP A 355 -12.12 -7.33 6.94
CA ASP A 355 -12.81 -8.50 7.48
C ASP A 355 -13.56 -8.15 8.77
N LEU A 356 -12.99 -7.26 9.60
CA LEU A 356 -13.69 -6.70 10.75
C LEU A 356 -14.96 -5.94 10.34
N ASP A 357 -14.85 -5.03 9.36
CA ASP A 357 -15.98 -4.28 8.83
C ASP A 357 -17.06 -5.20 8.26
N MET A 358 -16.66 -6.25 7.53
CA MET A 358 -17.59 -7.26 7.01
C MET A 358 -18.36 -7.93 8.14
N LEU A 359 -17.66 -8.36 9.19
CA LEU A 359 -18.29 -8.99 10.34
C LEU A 359 -19.21 -8.02 11.08
N LEU A 360 -18.75 -6.82 11.39
CA LEU A 360 -19.56 -5.82 12.12
C LEU A 360 -20.80 -5.37 11.35
N ASN A 361 -20.67 -5.12 10.04
CA ASN A 361 -21.79 -4.68 9.20
C ASN A 361 -22.82 -5.76 8.93
N ALA A 362 -22.48 -7.04 9.16
CA ALA A 362 -23.40 -8.15 9.00
C ALA A 362 -24.26 -8.43 10.24
N VAL A 363 -24.01 -7.77 11.37
CA VAL A 363 -24.85 -7.89 12.58
C VAL A 363 -26.23 -7.28 12.31
N GLN A 364 -27.30 -7.99 12.66
CA GLN A 364 -28.68 -7.56 12.51
C GLN A 364 -29.26 -7.05 13.83
N ASP A 365 -30.28 -6.22 13.74
CA ASP A 365 -30.99 -5.71 14.92
C ASP A 365 -31.57 -6.87 15.74
N GLY A 366 -31.25 -6.88 17.04
CA GLY A 366 -31.70 -7.89 17.98
C GLY A 366 -30.82 -9.14 18.09
N GLU A 367 -29.76 -9.27 17.30
CA GLU A 367 -28.75 -10.33 17.49
C GLU A 367 -27.86 -10.02 18.69
N ASP A 368 -27.80 -10.95 19.64
CA ASP A 368 -26.89 -10.87 20.82
C ASP A 368 -25.54 -11.51 20.48
N VAL A 369 -24.73 -10.76 19.72
CA VAL A 369 -23.39 -11.14 19.29
C VAL A 369 -22.41 -10.00 19.49
N THR A 370 -21.24 -10.31 20.01
CA THR A 370 -20.11 -9.37 20.18
C THR A 370 -18.95 -9.80 19.30
N ILE A 371 -18.42 -8.87 18.50
CA ILE A 371 -17.27 -9.09 17.64
C ILE A 371 -16.14 -8.19 18.13
N THR A 372 -15.01 -8.81 18.48
CA THR A 372 -13.83 -8.11 19.01
C THR A 372 -12.61 -8.42 18.16
N ASN A 373 -11.91 -7.39 17.69
CA ASN A 373 -10.58 -7.55 17.10
C ASN A 373 -9.57 -7.83 18.22
N VAL A 374 -9.01 -9.03 18.22
CA VAL A 374 -8.05 -9.50 19.22
C VAL A 374 -6.65 -9.71 18.63
N THR A 375 -6.38 -9.09 17.49
CA THR A 375 -5.13 -9.25 16.73
C THR A 375 -3.90 -8.94 17.57
N ASP A 376 -3.93 -7.86 18.34
CA ASP A 376 -2.78 -7.41 19.14
C ASP A 376 -2.69 -8.10 20.51
N TYR A 377 -3.71 -8.87 20.91
CA TYR A 377 -3.77 -9.54 22.21
C TYR A 377 -3.29 -10.99 22.18
N TRP A 378 -3.29 -11.63 21.03
CA TRP A 378 -3.04 -13.07 20.89
C TRP A 378 -1.88 -13.35 19.92
N GLY A 379 -0.94 -14.17 20.36
CA GLY A 379 0.10 -14.75 19.51
C GLY A 379 -0.38 -16.05 18.84
N VAL A 380 0.13 -16.34 17.66
CA VAL A 380 -0.12 -17.60 16.93
C VAL A 380 1.21 -18.26 16.62
N LEU A 381 1.41 -19.45 17.14
CA LEU A 381 2.56 -20.31 16.86
C LEU A 381 2.07 -21.60 16.19
N VAL A 382 2.80 -22.00 15.14
CA VAL A 382 2.52 -23.21 14.36
C VAL A 382 3.77 -24.08 14.29
#